data_b46339a78ec0258e5ebe071b2ff16562
#
_entry.id   b46339a78ec0258e5ebe071b2ff16562
#
_cell.length_a   1.000
_cell.length_b   1.000
_cell.length_c   1.000
_cell.angle_alpha   90.00
_cell.angle_beta   90.00
_cell.angle_gamma   90.00
#
_symmetry.space_group_name_H-M   'P 1'
#
loop_
_entity.id
_entity.type
_entity.pdbx_description
1 polymer ?
#
loop_
_entity_poly.entity_id
_entity_poly.type
_entity_poly.pdbx_seq_one_letter_code
_entity_poly.pdbx_strand_id
1 'polypeptide(L)'
;MQKYLIINIYNCKIIIVKGDSNMKKKGFTLIELLAVIVILGIITVIAVPKVLDIINKTKESASNSSIKLVKDAIKTQVASSDLTGPVFIKETDGCYIFNFDDQTSGNAKALEIKNKDKMSGSIKYCNNTFSDDTIKFDGNSISKDETKGKIICKRATTLHMDSTHTFGNLGTSGILSSGDAFDCDVNGDGEYNSDTERFYYVSDYYNASTKSFENDTAVLIYYNNTSSGTASNNTKSAYDSSNENWHGPVTAITQLPTTNEWNNVSLKNTSRGILSESGSNTTTGGTLPDNFSYQDKVARLLTINEINAACGIKAGNYVKGELDSCSYLMENTTYSGSSIGNYGYWIENPLSGYSKFAWHVDSYHHYVGDGIVSSALDYGVRPVIEIAKKNIGY
;
A
#
# COMPACT_ATOMS: atom_id res chain seq x y z
N MET A 1 -59.78 14.23 -25.82
CA MET A 1 -59.58 13.20 -24.75
C MET A 1 -58.12 12.86 -24.67
N GLN A 2 -57.38 13.44 -23.70
CA GLN A 2 -55.97 13.16 -23.49
C GLN A 2 -55.79 11.81 -22.83
N LYS A 3 -55.08 10.88 -23.46
CA LYS A 3 -54.70 9.60 -22.85
C LYS A 3 -53.33 9.75 -22.17
N TYR A 4 -53.28 9.59 -20.88
CA TYR A 4 -52.06 9.54 -20.09
C TYR A 4 -51.65 8.10 -19.90
N LEU A 5 -50.35 7.79 -20.14
CA LEU A 5 -49.77 6.50 -19.77
C LEU A 5 -48.98 6.71 -18.47
N ILE A 6 -49.40 6.08 -17.39
CA ILE A 6 -48.69 6.13 -16.12
C ILE A 6 -47.93 4.81 -15.96
N ILE A 7 -46.62 4.91 -15.95
CA ILE A 7 -45.74 3.76 -15.62
C ILE A 7 -45.21 4.01 -14.21
N ASN A 8 -45.49 3.08 -13.31
CA ASN A 8 -45.03 3.16 -11.93
C ASN A 8 -43.85 2.20 -11.75
N ILE A 9 -42.68 2.72 -11.56
CA ILE A 9 -41.46 1.94 -11.24
C ILE A 9 -40.90 2.52 -9.94
N TYR A 10 -40.98 1.76 -8.88
CA TYR A 10 -40.34 2.01 -7.59
C TYR A 10 -40.48 3.45 -7.05
N ASN A 11 -41.70 3.86 -6.72
CA ASN A 11 -42.00 5.14 -6.06
C ASN A 11 -41.60 6.43 -6.80
N CYS A 12 -41.26 6.37 -8.07
CA CYS A 12 -41.02 7.56 -8.88
C CYS A 12 -42.12 7.71 -9.93
N LYS A 13 -42.93 8.77 -9.84
CA LYS A 13 -43.98 9.09 -10.83
C LYS A 13 -43.36 9.90 -11.97
N ILE A 14 -43.22 9.28 -13.12
CA ILE A 14 -42.83 9.98 -14.35
C ILE A 14 -44.13 10.32 -15.10
N ILE A 15 -44.42 11.61 -15.24
CA ILE A 15 -45.54 12.11 -16.04
C ILE A 15 -44.98 12.43 -17.44
N ILE A 16 -45.31 11.63 -18.43
CA ILE A 16 -44.98 11.93 -19.81
C ILE A 16 -46.13 12.75 -20.42
N VAL A 17 -45.87 14.03 -20.63
CA VAL A 17 -46.79 14.92 -21.37
C VAL A 17 -46.53 14.75 -22.86
N LYS A 18 -47.47 14.24 -23.60
CA LYS A 18 -47.39 14.17 -25.06
C LYS A 18 -47.74 15.54 -25.63
N GLY A 19 -46.72 16.35 -25.92
CA GLY A 19 -46.87 17.60 -26.64
C GLY A 19 -47.28 17.35 -28.10
N ASP A 20 -48.20 18.14 -28.64
CA ASP A 20 -48.56 18.14 -30.04
C ASP A 20 -47.38 18.46 -30.90
N SER A 21 -47.00 17.50 -31.74
CA SER A 21 -45.80 17.58 -32.57
C SER A 21 -46.10 18.10 -33.97
N ASN A 22 -45.94 19.40 -34.14
CA ASN A 22 -45.53 19.95 -35.43
C ASN A 22 -44.02 20.25 -35.42
N MET A 23 -43.20 19.37 -34.85
CA MET A 23 -41.75 19.49 -35.03
C MET A 23 -41.35 18.89 -36.37
N LYS A 24 -40.95 19.74 -37.27
CA LYS A 24 -40.22 19.31 -38.47
C LYS A 24 -39.04 18.46 -38.02
N LYS A 25 -39.06 17.18 -38.41
CA LYS A 25 -37.96 16.26 -38.15
C LYS A 25 -36.74 16.81 -38.87
N LYS A 26 -35.85 17.49 -38.16
CA LYS A 26 -34.52 17.82 -38.66
C LYS A 26 -33.74 16.50 -38.69
N GLY A 27 -33.45 15.99 -39.89
CA GLY A 27 -32.54 14.88 -40.06
C GLY A 27 -31.14 15.30 -39.66
N PHE A 28 -30.38 14.39 -39.05
CA PHE A 28 -28.96 14.64 -38.76
C PHE A 28 -28.21 14.90 -40.07
N THR A 29 -27.33 15.89 -40.03
CA THR A 29 -26.41 16.15 -41.16
C THR A 29 -25.34 15.05 -41.20
N LEU A 30 -24.81 14.75 -42.37
CA LEU A 30 -23.77 13.73 -42.55
C LEU A 30 -22.51 14.06 -41.72
N ILE A 31 -22.23 15.36 -41.51
CA ILE A 31 -21.08 15.82 -40.73
C ILE A 31 -21.31 15.60 -39.19
N GLU A 32 -22.53 15.77 -38.72
CA GLU A 32 -22.88 15.48 -37.30
C GLU A 32 -22.76 13.98 -37.04
N LEU A 33 -23.21 13.13 -37.94
CA LEU A 33 -23.06 11.68 -37.80
C LEU A 33 -21.58 11.29 -37.83
N LEU A 34 -20.79 11.85 -38.75
CA LEU A 34 -19.35 11.61 -38.84
C LEU A 34 -18.63 12.01 -37.54
N ALA A 35 -18.94 13.17 -36.99
CA ALA A 35 -18.36 13.63 -35.75
C ALA A 35 -18.64 12.66 -34.59
N VAL A 36 -19.88 12.17 -34.47
CA VAL A 36 -20.25 11.23 -33.41
C VAL A 36 -19.49 9.91 -33.53
N ILE A 37 -19.38 9.33 -34.73
CA ILE A 37 -18.67 8.06 -34.90
C ILE A 37 -17.15 8.20 -34.67
N VAL A 38 -16.55 9.33 -35.01
CA VAL A 38 -15.14 9.61 -34.69
C VAL A 38 -14.92 9.71 -33.16
N ILE A 39 -15.79 10.46 -32.48
CA ILE A 39 -15.69 10.58 -31.01
C ILE A 39 -15.91 9.23 -30.32
N LEU A 40 -16.92 8.46 -30.77
CA LEU A 40 -17.15 7.11 -30.24
C LEU A 40 -15.96 6.19 -30.52
N GLY A 41 -15.34 6.28 -31.71
CA GLY A 41 -14.15 5.52 -32.04
C GLY A 41 -12.98 5.80 -31.10
N ILE A 42 -12.71 7.09 -30.81
CA ILE A 42 -11.63 7.50 -29.88
C ILE A 42 -11.93 7.01 -28.47
N ILE A 43 -13.15 7.20 -27.99
CA ILE A 43 -13.55 6.75 -26.64
C ILE A 43 -13.43 5.23 -26.51
N THR A 44 -13.85 4.48 -27.52
CA THR A 44 -13.81 3.02 -27.52
C THR A 44 -12.38 2.50 -27.44
N VAL A 45 -11.45 3.08 -28.20
CA VAL A 45 -10.04 2.66 -28.19
C VAL A 45 -9.38 2.83 -26.82
N ILE A 46 -9.75 3.88 -26.08
CA ILE A 46 -9.16 4.18 -24.77
C ILE A 46 -9.91 3.47 -23.63
N ALA A 47 -11.24 3.45 -23.69
CA ALA A 47 -12.08 2.96 -22.59
C ALA A 47 -12.15 1.42 -22.53
N VAL A 48 -12.23 0.74 -23.67
CA VAL A 48 -12.40 -0.73 -23.71
C VAL A 48 -11.25 -1.47 -23.03
N PRO A 49 -9.96 -1.18 -23.28
CA PRO A 49 -8.87 -1.86 -22.59
C PRO A 49 -8.91 -1.65 -21.07
N LYS A 50 -9.18 -0.41 -20.61
CA LYS A 50 -9.28 -0.11 -19.19
C LYS A 50 -10.44 -0.82 -18.49
N VAL A 51 -11.60 -0.89 -19.16
CA VAL A 51 -12.77 -1.59 -18.62
C VAL A 51 -12.51 -3.10 -18.52
N LEU A 52 -11.88 -3.70 -19.54
CA LEU A 52 -11.52 -5.13 -19.51
C LEU A 52 -10.52 -5.44 -18.39
N ASP A 53 -9.53 -4.59 -18.18
CA ASP A 53 -8.57 -4.74 -17.07
C ASP A 53 -9.27 -4.66 -15.70
N ILE A 54 -10.18 -3.70 -15.51
CA ILE A 54 -11.00 -3.60 -14.28
C ILE A 54 -11.86 -4.83 -14.08
N ILE A 55 -12.52 -5.33 -15.14
CA ILE A 55 -13.35 -6.54 -15.07
C ILE A 55 -12.50 -7.75 -14.67
N ASN A 56 -11.32 -7.91 -15.27
CA ASN A 56 -10.42 -9.03 -14.97
C ASN A 56 -9.93 -8.95 -13.51
N LYS A 57 -9.46 -7.79 -13.06
CA LYS A 57 -9.05 -7.56 -11.66
C LYS A 57 -10.19 -7.81 -10.67
N THR A 58 -11.41 -7.40 -11.02
CA THR A 58 -12.59 -7.63 -10.16
C THR A 58 -12.93 -9.11 -10.07
N LYS A 59 -12.88 -9.85 -11.20
CA LYS A 59 -13.10 -11.31 -11.21
C LYS A 59 -12.04 -12.03 -10.39
N GLU A 60 -10.77 -11.67 -10.57
CA GLU A 60 -9.65 -12.23 -9.82
C GLU A 60 -9.81 -11.97 -8.32
N SER A 61 -10.07 -10.74 -7.91
CA SER A 61 -10.31 -10.37 -6.50
C SER A 61 -11.50 -11.14 -5.90
N ALA A 62 -12.59 -11.32 -6.65
CA ALA A 62 -13.73 -12.09 -6.21
C ALA A 62 -13.41 -13.59 -6.06
N SER A 63 -12.62 -14.16 -7.00
CA SER A 63 -12.13 -15.53 -6.95
C SER A 63 -11.24 -15.75 -5.72
N ASN A 64 -10.26 -14.87 -5.50
CA ASN A 64 -9.35 -14.93 -4.36
C ASN A 64 -10.08 -14.87 -3.02
N SER A 65 -11.07 -13.96 -2.92
CA SER A 65 -11.91 -13.86 -1.73
C SER A 65 -12.72 -15.15 -1.48
N SER A 66 -13.26 -15.76 -2.54
CA SER A 66 -14.02 -17.01 -2.46
C SER A 66 -13.13 -18.17 -2.01
N ILE A 67 -11.95 -18.32 -2.56
CA ILE A 67 -10.99 -19.36 -2.17
C ILE A 67 -10.52 -19.18 -0.72
N LYS A 68 -10.28 -17.92 -0.30
CA LYS A 68 -9.95 -17.64 1.10
C LYS A 68 -11.06 -18.09 2.05
N LEU A 69 -12.33 -17.80 1.73
CA LEU A 69 -13.47 -18.26 2.51
C LEU A 69 -13.54 -19.79 2.59
N VAL A 70 -13.21 -20.50 1.50
CA VAL A 70 -13.14 -21.95 1.49
C VAL A 70 -12.05 -22.46 2.44
N LYS A 71 -10.86 -21.88 2.41
CA LYS A 71 -9.78 -22.24 3.32
C LYS A 71 -10.13 -21.99 4.78
N ASP A 72 -10.77 -20.86 5.08
CA ASP A 72 -11.24 -20.57 6.43
C ASP A 72 -12.33 -21.53 6.88
N ALA A 73 -13.23 -21.93 5.97
CA ALA A 73 -14.25 -22.95 6.25
C ALA A 73 -13.61 -24.33 6.53
N ILE A 74 -12.61 -24.73 5.74
CA ILE A 74 -11.86 -25.98 5.99
C ILE A 74 -11.25 -25.95 7.38
N LYS A 75 -10.52 -24.90 7.76
CA LYS A 75 -9.92 -24.77 9.09
C LYS A 75 -10.95 -24.90 10.21
N THR A 76 -12.05 -24.15 10.08
CA THR A 76 -13.10 -24.09 11.11
C THR A 76 -13.82 -25.43 11.24
N GLN A 77 -14.21 -26.04 10.11
CA GLN A 77 -14.98 -27.29 10.13
C GLN A 77 -14.13 -28.49 10.51
N VAL A 78 -12.84 -28.54 10.11
CA VAL A 78 -11.90 -29.58 10.58
C VAL A 78 -11.70 -29.47 12.09
N ALA A 79 -11.43 -28.28 12.61
CA ALA A 79 -11.26 -28.07 14.05
C ALA A 79 -12.53 -28.44 14.85
N SER A 80 -13.72 -28.15 14.31
CA SER A 80 -15.02 -28.55 14.90
C SER A 80 -15.21 -30.06 14.84
N SER A 81 -14.82 -30.69 13.73
CA SER A 81 -14.89 -32.16 13.53
C SER A 81 -14.03 -32.92 14.54
N ASP A 82 -12.84 -32.41 14.85
CA ASP A 82 -11.93 -33.00 15.85
C ASP A 82 -12.55 -32.98 17.27
N LEU A 83 -13.50 -32.10 17.55
CA LEU A 83 -14.19 -32.00 18.85
C LEU A 83 -15.46 -32.85 18.93
N THR A 84 -16.19 -33.02 17.81
CA THR A 84 -17.50 -33.68 17.78
C THR A 84 -17.50 -35.08 17.17
N GLY A 85 -16.35 -35.53 16.65
CA GLY A 85 -16.17 -36.80 15.95
C GLY A 85 -16.00 -36.62 14.44
N PRO A 86 -15.43 -37.63 13.74
CA PRO A 86 -14.95 -37.45 12.39
C PRO A 86 -16.07 -37.29 11.36
N VAL A 87 -16.28 -36.07 10.90
CA VAL A 87 -17.00 -35.75 9.67
C VAL A 87 -16.08 -35.85 8.47
N PHE A 88 -14.79 -35.60 8.67
CA PHE A 88 -13.76 -35.61 7.62
C PHE A 88 -12.83 -36.83 7.75
N ILE A 89 -12.45 -37.37 6.59
CA ILE A 89 -11.53 -38.49 6.48
C ILE A 89 -10.09 -37.98 6.60
N LYS A 90 -9.37 -38.49 7.57
CA LYS A 90 -7.96 -38.15 7.80
C LYS A 90 -7.09 -39.20 7.13
N GLU A 91 -6.13 -38.79 6.34
CA GLU A 91 -5.15 -39.64 5.70
C GLU A 91 -4.14 -40.26 6.72
N THR A 92 -3.39 -41.28 6.29
CA THR A 92 -2.39 -41.97 7.15
C THR A 92 -1.28 -41.02 7.63
N ASP A 93 -1.01 -39.94 6.91
CA ASP A 93 -0.03 -38.91 7.29
C ASP A 93 -0.61 -37.81 8.21
N GLY A 94 -1.86 -37.98 8.63
CA GLY A 94 -2.52 -37.08 9.53
C GLY A 94 -3.13 -35.83 8.86
N CYS A 95 -3.19 -35.79 7.54
CA CYS A 95 -3.71 -34.68 6.75
C CYS A 95 -5.13 -34.93 6.26
N TYR A 96 -5.77 -33.87 5.79
CA TYR A 96 -7.09 -33.92 5.14
C TYR A 96 -6.95 -33.46 3.70
N ILE A 97 -7.46 -34.22 2.73
CA ILE A 97 -7.48 -33.87 1.32
C ILE A 97 -8.90 -33.50 0.92
N PHE A 98 -9.06 -32.31 0.32
CA PHE A 98 -10.30 -31.82 -0.23
C PHE A 98 -10.17 -31.75 -1.75
N ASN A 99 -10.83 -32.66 -2.47
CA ASN A 99 -10.83 -32.71 -3.93
C ASN A 99 -12.17 -32.18 -4.45
N PHE A 100 -12.16 -30.97 -5.03
CA PHE A 100 -13.35 -30.31 -5.55
C PHE A 100 -13.68 -30.74 -6.99
N ASP A 101 -12.84 -31.51 -7.67
CA ASP A 101 -13.16 -32.13 -8.96
C ASP A 101 -14.11 -33.32 -8.77
N ASP A 102 -14.08 -33.96 -7.59
CA ASP A 102 -15.08 -34.93 -7.16
C ASP A 102 -15.76 -34.48 -5.86
N GLN A 103 -16.90 -33.86 -5.99
CA GLN A 103 -17.71 -33.36 -4.86
C GLN A 103 -18.78 -34.36 -4.40
N THR A 104 -18.80 -35.54 -5.01
CA THR A 104 -19.76 -36.63 -4.67
C THR A 104 -19.22 -37.55 -3.58
N SER A 105 -17.92 -37.52 -3.33
CA SER A 105 -17.22 -38.33 -2.34
C SER A 105 -16.22 -37.54 -1.49
N GLY A 106 -15.62 -38.16 -0.49
CA GLY A 106 -14.51 -37.64 0.31
C GLY A 106 -14.83 -36.36 1.10
N ASN A 107 -13.80 -35.66 1.52
CA ASN A 107 -13.91 -34.48 2.39
C ASN A 107 -14.59 -33.28 1.69
N ALA A 108 -14.42 -33.12 0.38
CA ALA A 108 -15.07 -32.05 -0.35
C ALA A 108 -16.60 -32.20 -0.34
N LYS A 109 -17.14 -33.44 -0.31
CA LYS A 109 -18.56 -33.69 -0.14
C LYS A 109 -19.06 -33.19 1.21
N ALA A 110 -18.35 -33.54 2.28
CA ALA A 110 -18.70 -33.22 3.65
C ALA A 110 -18.57 -31.74 3.99
N LEU A 111 -17.74 -31.00 3.27
CA LEU A 111 -17.51 -29.58 3.51
C LEU A 111 -18.75 -28.74 3.19
N GLU A 112 -19.22 -27.96 4.17
CA GLU A 112 -20.40 -27.09 4.03
C GLU A 112 -19.96 -25.67 3.66
N ILE A 113 -20.05 -25.34 2.37
CA ILE A 113 -19.77 -24.00 1.81
C ILE A 113 -20.75 -23.63 0.72
N LYS A 114 -20.98 -22.32 0.54
CA LYS A 114 -21.78 -21.79 -0.58
C LYS A 114 -20.97 -21.84 -1.88
N ASN A 115 -21.68 -22.03 -3.00
CA ASN A 115 -21.09 -22.06 -4.35
C ASN A 115 -19.98 -23.11 -4.51
N LYS A 116 -20.04 -24.21 -3.82
CA LYS A 116 -19.10 -25.32 -3.92
C LYS A 116 -19.01 -25.87 -5.35
N ASP A 117 -20.12 -25.85 -6.06
CA ASP A 117 -20.25 -26.24 -7.47
C ASP A 117 -19.35 -25.46 -8.43
N LYS A 118 -18.91 -24.27 -8.03
CA LYS A 118 -17.97 -23.43 -8.80
C LYS A 118 -16.50 -23.70 -8.45
N MET A 119 -16.24 -24.59 -7.52
CA MET A 119 -14.89 -24.99 -7.11
C MET A 119 -14.41 -26.15 -7.94
N SER A 120 -13.10 -26.17 -8.24
CA SER A 120 -12.37 -27.29 -8.86
C SER A 120 -10.95 -27.39 -8.28
N GLY A 121 -10.26 -28.49 -8.60
CA GLY A 121 -8.92 -28.76 -8.08
C GLY A 121 -8.94 -29.36 -6.68
N SER A 122 -7.77 -29.45 -6.03
CA SER A 122 -7.62 -30.07 -4.73
C SER A 122 -6.73 -29.25 -3.81
N ILE A 123 -6.86 -29.47 -2.51
CA ILE A 123 -6.03 -28.88 -1.48
C ILE A 123 -5.83 -29.87 -0.33
N LYS A 124 -4.63 -29.88 0.22
CA LYS A 124 -4.25 -30.67 1.38
C LYS A 124 -4.10 -29.78 2.60
N TYR A 125 -4.70 -30.17 3.71
CA TYR A 125 -4.65 -29.44 4.97
C TYR A 125 -4.02 -30.32 6.06
N CYS A 126 -2.87 -29.86 6.59
CA CYS A 126 -2.07 -30.56 7.58
C CYS A 126 -1.58 -29.59 8.63
N ASN A 127 -1.70 -29.94 9.92
CA ASN A 127 -1.10 -29.16 11.01
C ASN A 127 -1.33 -27.64 10.88
N ASN A 128 -2.59 -27.25 10.63
CA ASN A 128 -3.01 -25.86 10.45
C ASN A 128 -2.42 -25.14 9.22
N THR A 129 -1.80 -25.87 8.28
CA THR A 129 -1.22 -25.35 7.05
C THR A 129 -1.85 -25.98 5.81
N PHE A 130 -1.85 -25.26 4.70
CA PHE A 130 -2.31 -25.76 3.41
C PHE A 130 -1.10 -26.09 2.51
N SER A 131 -1.20 -27.21 1.79
CA SER A 131 -0.26 -27.62 0.77
C SER A 131 -0.98 -28.21 -0.44
N ASP A 132 -0.26 -28.46 -1.54
CA ASP A 132 -0.77 -29.03 -2.79
C ASP A 132 -2.04 -28.32 -3.30
N ASP A 133 -2.02 -27.00 -3.17
CA ASP A 133 -3.15 -26.13 -3.46
C ASP A 133 -3.30 -25.88 -4.98
N THR A 134 -4.27 -26.54 -5.57
CA THR A 134 -4.65 -26.37 -6.98
C THR A 134 -6.07 -25.86 -7.14
N ILE A 135 -6.71 -25.44 -6.03
CA ILE A 135 -8.11 -25.03 -6.06
C ILE A 135 -8.33 -23.78 -6.91
N LYS A 136 -9.47 -23.81 -7.62
CA LYS A 136 -9.95 -22.73 -8.48
C LYS A 136 -11.38 -22.40 -8.14
N PHE A 137 -11.78 -21.16 -8.33
CA PHE A 137 -13.16 -20.72 -8.25
C PHE A 137 -13.58 -20.13 -9.59
N ASP A 138 -14.66 -20.62 -10.16
CA ASP A 138 -15.19 -20.22 -11.47
C ASP A 138 -14.13 -20.28 -12.60
N GLY A 139 -13.30 -21.34 -12.58
CA GLY A 139 -12.20 -21.57 -13.54
C GLY A 139 -10.94 -20.77 -13.30
N ASN A 140 -10.94 -19.82 -12.36
CA ASN A 140 -9.77 -19.04 -12.01
C ASN A 140 -9.07 -19.65 -10.78
N SER A 141 -7.80 -20.02 -10.94
CA SER A 141 -6.96 -20.34 -9.78
C SER A 141 -6.64 -19.06 -9.04
N ILE A 142 -6.42 -19.15 -7.73
CA ILE A 142 -5.47 -18.22 -7.13
C ILE A 142 -4.17 -18.43 -7.89
N SER A 143 -3.60 -17.36 -8.46
CA SER A 143 -2.20 -17.44 -8.85
C SER A 143 -1.43 -17.98 -7.63
N LYS A 144 -0.58 -18.97 -7.82
CA LYS A 144 0.22 -19.55 -6.72
C LYS A 144 1.01 -18.49 -5.93
N ASP A 145 1.11 -17.29 -6.49
CA ASP A 145 1.76 -16.12 -5.91
C ASP A 145 0.91 -15.36 -4.88
N GLU A 146 -0.43 -15.57 -4.78
CA GLU A 146 -1.25 -14.76 -3.88
C GLU A 146 -1.57 -15.40 -2.52
N THR A 147 -1.31 -16.70 -2.31
CA THR A 147 -1.49 -17.35 -1.00
C THR A 147 -0.23 -17.31 -0.13
N LYS A 148 0.94 -17.17 -0.74
CA LYS A 148 2.14 -16.53 -0.19
C LYS A 148 2.47 -15.44 -1.18
N GLY A 149 2.14 -14.19 -0.89
CA GLY A 149 2.66 -13.06 -1.64
C GLY A 149 4.16 -13.30 -1.81
N LYS A 150 4.73 -12.99 -2.98
CA LYS A 150 6.19 -13.00 -3.12
C LYS A 150 6.74 -12.27 -1.90
N ILE A 151 7.47 -12.99 -1.04
CA ILE A 151 8.07 -12.36 0.12
C ILE A 151 9.06 -11.34 -0.41
N ILE A 152 8.77 -10.07 -0.16
CA ILE A 152 9.63 -8.95 -0.55
C ILE A 152 10.57 -8.62 0.60
N CYS A 153 10.09 -8.67 1.84
CA CYS A 153 10.87 -8.39 3.03
C CYS A 153 10.95 -9.62 3.93
N LYS A 154 12.12 -9.98 4.37
CA LYS A 154 12.37 -11.00 5.40
C LYS A 154 12.86 -10.33 6.66
N ARG A 155 12.48 -10.86 7.82
CA ARG A 155 13.00 -10.40 9.10
C ARG A 155 14.53 -10.49 9.11
N ALA A 156 15.17 -9.42 9.54
CA ALA A 156 16.62 -9.37 9.69
C ALA A 156 17.11 -10.40 10.72
N THR A 157 18.26 -10.97 10.47
CA THR A 157 18.94 -11.89 11.40
C THR A 157 20.01 -11.21 12.24
N THR A 158 20.43 -10.02 11.82
CA THR A 158 21.41 -9.18 12.50
C THR A 158 20.93 -7.73 12.51
N LEU A 159 21.34 -6.95 13.49
CA LEU A 159 21.07 -5.51 13.56
C LEU A 159 22.27 -4.70 13.06
N HIS A 160 21.98 -3.54 12.48
CA HIS A 160 23.01 -2.54 12.25
C HIS A 160 23.42 -1.90 13.56
N MET A 161 24.69 -1.60 13.69
CA MET A 161 25.30 -0.99 14.88
C MET A 161 26.35 0.03 14.46
N ASP A 162 26.46 1.10 15.22
CA ASP A 162 27.65 1.94 15.25
C ASP A 162 28.44 1.73 16.57
N SER A 163 29.35 2.61 16.89
CA SER A 163 30.17 2.49 18.10
C SER A 163 29.37 2.62 19.41
N THR A 164 28.17 3.17 19.37
CA THR A 164 27.37 3.55 20.55
C THR A 164 25.93 3.12 20.49
N HIS A 165 25.39 2.83 19.29
CA HIS A 165 23.98 2.55 19.08
C HIS A 165 23.75 1.24 18.35
N THR A 166 22.65 0.57 18.67
CA THR A 166 22.06 -0.52 17.88
C THR A 166 20.77 0.01 17.28
N PHE A 167 20.60 -0.17 15.96
CA PHE A 167 19.45 0.36 15.25
C PHE A 167 18.38 -0.71 15.05
N GLY A 168 17.18 -0.40 15.53
CA GLY A 168 16.01 -1.26 15.40
C GLY A 168 16.02 -2.49 16.31
N ASN A 169 15.18 -3.46 15.97
CA ASN A 169 14.94 -4.68 16.73
C ASN A 169 14.87 -5.90 15.79
N LEU A 170 15.25 -7.10 16.28
CA LEU A 170 15.02 -8.34 15.53
C LEU A 170 13.54 -8.74 15.52
N GLY A 171 12.74 -8.17 16.41
CA GLY A 171 11.30 -8.37 16.51
C GLY A 171 10.85 -9.74 17.01
N THR A 172 9.55 -9.97 17.01
CA THR A 172 8.92 -11.24 17.44
C THR A 172 8.15 -11.84 16.27
N SER A 173 8.29 -13.14 16.02
CA SER A 173 7.56 -13.83 14.96
C SER A 173 6.05 -13.64 15.08
N GLY A 174 5.40 -13.28 13.97
CA GLY A 174 3.97 -13.05 13.89
C GLY A 174 3.51 -11.67 14.38
N ILE A 175 4.44 -10.80 14.85
CA ILE A 175 4.13 -9.45 15.35
C ILE A 175 5.00 -8.45 14.59
N LEU A 176 4.40 -7.33 14.17
CA LEU A 176 5.10 -6.17 13.64
C LEU A 176 5.11 -5.07 14.68
N SER A 177 6.30 -4.65 15.08
CA SER A 177 6.50 -3.56 16.04
C SER A 177 7.42 -2.49 15.44
N SER A 178 7.18 -1.22 15.76
CA SER A 178 8.03 -0.13 15.31
C SER A 178 9.51 -0.40 15.61
N GLY A 179 10.36 -0.22 14.61
CA GLY A 179 11.78 -0.51 14.67
C GLY A 179 12.17 -1.95 14.32
N ASP A 180 11.22 -2.85 14.06
CA ASP A 180 11.55 -4.20 13.59
C ASP A 180 12.31 -4.14 12.27
N ALA A 181 13.47 -4.79 12.23
CA ALA A 181 14.37 -4.78 11.11
C ALA A 181 14.06 -5.87 10.07
N PHE A 182 14.08 -5.48 8.80
CA PHE A 182 13.85 -6.35 7.65
C PHE A 182 14.90 -6.13 6.58
N ASP A 183 15.26 -7.17 5.87
CA ASP A 183 16.01 -7.09 4.63
C ASP A 183 15.04 -7.33 3.48
N CYS A 184 14.96 -6.37 2.53
CA CYS A 184 13.90 -6.33 1.51
C CYS A 184 14.52 -6.40 0.12
N ASP A 185 14.19 -7.44 -0.65
CA ASP A 185 14.54 -7.57 -2.09
C ASP A 185 13.80 -6.49 -2.90
N VAL A 186 14.28 -5.23 -2.84
CA VAL A 186 13.65 -4.11 -3.55
C VAL A 186 14.06 -4.04 -5.00
N ASN A 187 15.25 -4.56 -5.35
CA ASN A 187 15.81 -4.56 -6.70
C ASN A 187 15.37 -5.78 -7.53
N GLY A 188 14.73 -6.80 -6.90
CA GLY A 188 14.16 -7.96 -7.55
C GLY A 188 15.17 -9.03 -7.97
N ASP A 189 16.38 -9.03 -7.42
CA ASP A 189 17.41 -10.04 -7.71
C ASP A 189 17.20 -11.35 -6.95
N GLY A 190 16.28 -11.38 -5.98
CA GLY A 190 15.94 -12.54 -5.16
C GLY A 190 16.82 -12.68 -3.92
N GLU A 191 17.78 -11.82 -3.71
CA GLU A 191 18.62 -11.76 -2.53
C GLU A 191 18.06 -10.79 -1.49
N TYR A 192 18.58 -10.83 -0.27
CA TYR A 192 18.16 -10.00 0.85
C TYR A 192 19.43 -9.54 1.57
N ASN A 193 19.96 -8.44 1.05
CA ASN A 193 21.28 -7.94 1.47
C ASN A 193 21.13 -6.97 2.64
N SER A 194 21.62 -7.38 3.83
CA SER A 194 21.54 -6.54 5.03
C SER A 194 22.24 -5.20 4.90
N ASP A 195 23.30 -5.11 4.11
CA ASP A 195 24.14 -3.90 4.00
C ASP A 195 23.55 -2.86 3.02
N THR A 196 22.70 -3.29 2.09
CA THR A 196 22.15 -2.43 1.03
C THR A 196 20.64 -2.40 0.94
N GLU A 197 19.94 -3.35 1.60
CA GLU A 197 18.49 -3.52 1.51
C GLU A 197 17.83 -3.60 2.89
N ARG A 198 18.47 -3.02 3.93
CA ARG A 198 17.91 -2.93 5.27
C ARG A 198 16.81 -1.89 5.34
N PHE A 199 15.69 -2.29 5.93
CA PHE A 199 14.53 -1.47 6.24
C PHE A 199 14.06 -1.69 7.67
N TYR A 200 13.32 -0.72 8.20
CA TYR A 200 12.69 -0.81 9.52
C TYR A 200 11.20 -0.57 9.39
N TYR A 201 10.39 -1.42 10.00
CA TYR A 201 8.95 -1.18 10.09
C TYR A 201 8.68 0.06 10.94
N VAL A 202 7.91 0.99 10.41
CA VAL A 202 7.51 2.21 11.10
C VAL A 202 6.11 2.03 11.67
N SER A 203 5.13 1.85 10.79
CA SER A 203 3.72 1.75 11.14
C SER A 203 2.93 1.11 10.01
N ASP A 204 1.63 1.02 10.18
CA ASP A 204 0.71 0.79 9.07
C ASP A 204 0.64 2.02 8.16
N TYR A 205 0.17 1.83 6.93
CA TYR A 205 0.03 2.89 5.94
C TYR A 205 -0.98 3.95 6.39
N TYR A 206 -0.57 5.21 6.45
CA TYR A 206 -1.47 6.33 6.71
C TYR A 206 -2.06 6.87 5.41
N ASN A 207 -3.37 6.77 5.26
CA ASN A 207 -4.10 7.34 4.13
C ASN A 207 -4.50 8.79 4.44
N ALA A 208 -3.86 9.75 3.79
CA ALA A 208 -4.10 11.16 3.98
C ALA A 208 -5.52 11.60 3.57
N SER A 209 -6.14 10.93 2.59
CA SER A 209 -7.49 11.24 2.12
C SER A 209 -8.57 10.85 3.13
N THR A 210 -8.43 9.68 3.76
CA THR A 210 -9.36 9.19 4.78
C THR A 210 -8.94 9.58 6.21
N LYS A 211 -7.72 10.12 6.36
CA LYS A 211 -7.09 10.46 7.65
C LYS A 211 -7.07 9.29 8.63
N SER A 212 -6.80 8.09 8.13
CA SER A 212 -6.81 6.84 8.90
C SER A 212 -5.70 5.89 8.50
N PHE A 213 -5.34 4.98 9.41
CA PHE A 213 -4.39 3.91 9.12
C PHE A 213 -5.10 2.73 8.44
N GLU A 214 -4.44 2.14 7.46
CA GLU A 214 -4.86 0.93 6.75
C GLU A 214 -3.95 -0.23 7.16
N ASN A 215 -4.51 -1.23 7.80
CA ASN A 215 -3.77 -2.30 8.48
C ASN A 215 -3.32 -3.45 7.56
N ASP A 216 -3.60 -3.39 6.27
CA ASP A 216 -3.17 -4.39 5.26
C ASP A 216 -1.79 -4.10 4.67
N THR A 217 -1.31 -2.88 4.84
CA THR A 217 -0.07 -2.36 4.24
C THR A 217 0.86 -1.84 5.33
N ALA A 218 2.07 -2.35 5.34
CA ALA A 218 3.16 -1.90 6.20
C ALA A 218 3.97 -0.80 5.52
N VAL A 219 4.42 0.15 6.32
CA VAL A 219 5.33 1.23 5.94
C VAL A 219 6.70 0.91 6.52
N LEU A 220 7.70 0.74 5.65
CA LEU A 220 9.06 0.46 6.03
C LEU A 220 9.99 1.57 5.53
N ILE A 221 10.85 2.06 6.42
CA ILE A 221 11.82 3.10 6.10
C ILE A 221 13.20 2.49 5.83
N TYR A 222 13.85 3.00 4.79
CA TYR A 222 15.20 2.60 4.42
C TYR A 222 16.23 3.05 5.48
N TYR A 223 17.28 2.27 5.67
CA TYR A 223 18.31 2.53 6.70
C TYR A 223 19.19 3.76 6.41
N ASN A 224 19.11 4.35 5.22
CA ASN A 224 19.98 5.46 4.81
C ASN A 224 19.21 6.48 3.94
N ASN A 225 19.74 7.69 3.85
CA ASN A 225 19.37 8.61 2.78
C ASN A 225 19.82 8.06 1.42
N THR A 226 19.21 8.55 0.33
CA THR A 226 19.52 8.07 -1.02
C THR A 226 19.84 9.20 -1.99
N SER A 227 20.57 8.84 -3.04
CA SER A 227 20.66 9.55 -4.29
C SER A 227 20.20 8.61 -5.39
N SER A 228 19.00 8.86 -5.95
CA SER A 228 18.39 7.99 -6.97
C SER A 228 18.38 6.52 -6.53
N GLY A 229 17.87 6.24 -5.30
CA GLY A 229 17.78 4.89 -4.76
C GLY A 229 19.07 4.25 -4.24
N THR A 230 20.23 4.84 -4.49
CA THR A 230 21.50 4.37 -3.93
C THR A 230 21.75 5.01 -2.56
N ALA A 231 22.15 4.21 -1.58
CA ALA A 231 22.46 4.68 -0.23
C ALA A 231 23.51 5.79 -0.24
N SER A 232 23.22 6.91 0.40
CA SER A 232 24.10 8.08 0.43
C SER A 232 23.83 8.96 1.64
N ASN A 233 24.63 8.81 2.69
CA ASN A 233 24.52 9.63 3.90
C ASN A 233 24.94 11.10 3.71
N ASN A 234 25.54 11.45 2.57
CA ASN A 234 26.03 12.80 2.26
C ASN A 234 25.18 13.55 1.25
N THR A 235 24.25 12.89 0.57
CA THR A 235 23.37 13.56 -0.40
C THR A 235 22.37 14.44 0.33
N LYS A 236 22.36 15.72 -0.02
CA LYS A 236 21.47 16.74 0.51
C LYS A 236 20.55 17.24 -0.60
N SER A 237 19.36 17.63 -0.25
CA SER A 237 18.35 18.11 -1.19
C SER A 237 17.48 19.17 -0.54
N ALA A 238 17.02 20.12 -1.33
CA ALA A 238 15.90 20.97 -0.96
C ALA A 238 14.61 20.14 -0.91
N TYR A 239 13.64 20.54 -0.09
CA TYR A 239 12.26 20.03 -0.16
C TYR A 239 11.62 20.50 -1.47
N ASP A 240 11.64 21.82 -1.68
CA ASP A 240 11.26 22.48 -2.93
C ASP A 240 12.20 23.65 -3.21
N SER A 241 12.98 23.57 -4.29
CA SER A 241 13.95 24.62 -4.70
C SER A 241 13.30 25.93 -5.12
N SER A 242 11.99 25.98 -5.41
CA SER A 242 11.24 27.19 -5.70
C SER A 242 10.91 28.01 -4.44
N ASN A 243 11.26 27.49 -3.25
CA ASN A 243 11.04 28.12 -1.95
C ASN A 243 9.56 28.28 -1.57
N GLU A 244 8.73 27.30 -1.98
CA GLU A 244 7.30 27.24 -1.70
C GLU A 244 6.86 25.85 -1.28
N ASN A 245 6.35 25.68 -0.07
CA ASN A 245 6.00 24.37 0.46
C ASN A 245 4.68 23.80 -0.07
N TRP A 246 3.85 24.62 -0.66
CA TRP A 246 2.55 24.19 -1.20
C TRP A 246 2.65 23.36 -2.48
N HIS A 247 3.81 23.31 -3.13
CA HIS A 247 4.06 22.38 -4.23
C HIS A 247 4.30 20.94 -3.74
N GLY A 248 4.52 20.74 -2.42
CA GLY A 248 5.00 19.48 -1.88
C GLY A 248 6.51 19.29 -2.07
N PRO A 249 7.04 18.10 -1.79
CA PRO A 249 8.49 17.81 -1.83
C PRO A 249 9.03 17.61 -3.26
N VAL A 250 8.69 18.49 -4.22
CA VAL A 250 8.96 18.31 -5.65
C VAL A 250 10.43 18.19 -6.01
N THR A 251 11.31 18.83 -5.23
CA THR A 251 12.76 18.68 -5.43
C THR A 251 13.30 17.46 -4.72
N ALA A 252 12.87 17.21 -3.49
CA ALA A 252 13.34 16.09 -2.68
C ALA A 252 13.03 14.73 -3.35
N ILE A 253 11.84 14.57 -3.95
CA ILE A 253 11.46 13.30 -4.60
C ILE A 253 12.36 12.91 -5.76
N THR A 254 13.13 13.83 -6.33
CA THR A 254 14.10 13.50 -7.39
C THR A 254 15.19 12.54 -6.92
N GLN A 255 15.45 12.48 -5.61
CA GLN A 255 16.42 11.58 -4.98
C GLN A 255 15.86 10.19 -4.67
N LEU A 256 14.53 9.99 -4.79
CA LEU A 256 13.88 8.71 -4.56
C LEU A 256 14.10 7.74 -5.72
N PRO A 257 14.10 6.42 -5.47
CA PRO A 257 14.25 5.39 -6.49
C PRO A 257 13.06 5.36 -7.45
N THR A 258 13.34 4.96 -8.68
CA THR A 258 12.37 4.59 -9.70
C THR A 258 12.33 3.07 -9.88
N THR A 259 11.50 2.57 -10.78
CA THR A 259 11.47 1.15 -11.16
C THR A 259 12.79 0.65 -11.78
N ASN A 260 13.69 1.55 -12.19
CA ASN A 260 15.01 1.15 -12.70
C ASN A 260 15.93 0.67 -11.58
N GLU A 261 15.84 1.30 -10.41
CA GLU A 261 16.66 0.95 -9.24
C GLU A 261 15.97 -0.10 -8.37
N TRP A 262 14.68 0.10 -8.07
CA TRP A 262 13.89 -0.77 -7.19
C TRP A 262 12.66 -1.31 -7.92
N ASN A 263 12.84 -2.34 -8.73
CA ASN A 263 11.79 -2.87 -9.62
C ASN A 263 10.78 -3.81 -8.92
N ASN A 264 11.03 -4.19 -7.67
CA ASN A 264 10.22 -5.16 -6.94
C ASN A 264 9.28 -4.53 -5.91
N VAL A 265 9.21 -3.22 -5.84
CA VAL A 265 8.33 -2.46 -4.97
C VAL A 265 7.56 -1.39 -5.75
N SER A 266 6.45 -0.96 -5.22
CA SER A 266 5.63 0.11 -5.80
C SER A 266 4.83 0.82 -4.73
N LEU A 267 4.48 2.07 -4.96
CA LEU A 267 3.56 2.80 -4.11
C LEU A 267 2.12 2.33 -4.35
N LYS A 268 1.35 2.22 -3.30
CA LYS A 268 -0.09 1.92 -3.34
C LYS A 268 -0.86 2.98 -4.13
N ASN A 269 -0.43 4.23 -3.99
CA ASN A 269 -0.93 5.34 -4.76
C ASN A 269 0.17 6.39 -4.97
N THR A 270 0.54 6.64 -6.21
CA THR A 270 1.52 7.67 -6.55
C THR A 270 0.94 9.08 -6.44
N SER A 271 -0.36 9.27 -6.71
CA SER A 271 -1.08 10.52 -6.51
C SER A 271 -1.79 10.49 -5.17
N ARG A 272 -1.25 11.17 -4.18
CA ARG A 272 -1.79 11.18 -2.81
C ARG A 272 -1.90 12.59 -2.27
N GLY A 273 -2.91 12.83 -1.44
CA GLY A 273 -3.00 14.07 -0.68
C GLY A 273 -1.85 14.17 0.30
N ILE A 274 -1.22 15.32 0.37
CA ILE A 274 -0.22 15.65 1.40
C ILE A 274 -0.89 16.58 2.40
N LEU A 275 -0.84 16.20 3.67
CA LEU A 275 -1.36 17.01 4.76
C LEU A 275 -0.29 17.98 5.25
N SER A 276 -0.64 19.27 5.39
CA SER A 276 0.18 20.21 6.10
C SER A 276 -0.04 20.09 7.62
N GLU A 277 1.00 20.24 8.40
CA GLU A 277 0.96 20.14 9.87
C GLU A 277 1.29 21.50 10.50
N SER A 278 0.57 21.84 11.56
CA SER A 278 0.68 23.16 12.23
C SER A 278 1.62 23.19 13.44
N GLY A 279 2.41 22.14 13.64
CA GLY A 279 3.32 22.04 14.79
C GLY A 279 2.65 21.49 16.04
N SER A 280 3.06 21.94 17.22
CA SER A 280 2.72 21.37 18.53
C SER A 280 1.22 21.12 18.80
N ASN A 281 0.35 21.67 18.00
CA ASN A 281 -1.11 21.54 18.16
C ASN A 281 -1.76 20.42 17.35
N THR A 282 -1.06 19.53 16.72
CA THR A 282 -1.64 18.35 16.01
C THR A 282 -2.88 18.64 15.13
N THR A 283 -3.19 19.89 14.88
CA THR A 283 -4.24 20.26 13.95
C THR A 283 -3.66 20.07 12.55
N THR A 284 -4.04 19.01 11.92
CA THR A 284 -3.74 18.79 10.50
C THR A 284 -4.24 19.99 9.74
N GLY A 285 -3.35 20.72 9.09
CA GLY A 285 -3.69 21.82 8.20
C GLY A 285 -4.49 21.37 6.98
N GLY A 286 -4.69 22.23 6.04
CA GLY A 286 -5.31 21.89 4.76
C GLY A 286 -4.48 20.85 3.99
N THR A 287 -5.16 20.11 3.14
CA THR A 287 -4.48 19.25 2.15
C THR A 287 -3.79 20.14 1.13
N LEU A 288 -2.56 19.83 0.75
CA LEU A 288 -1.94 20.44 -0.43
C LEU A 288 -2.80 20.19 -1.67
N PRO A 289 -2.67 21.01 -2.74
CA PRO A 289 -3.46 20.85 -3.94
C PRO A 289 -3.56 19.38 -4.34
N ASP A 290 -4.75 18.96 -4.75
CA ASP A 290 -5.18 17.58 -4.99
C ASP A 290 -4.34 16.77 -6.02
N ASN A 291 -3.22 17.32 -6.49
CA ASN A 291 -2.48 16.82 -7.64
C ASN A 291 -0.99 16.54 -7.37
N PHE A 292 -0.55 16.49 -6.10
CA PHE A 292 0.82 16.04 -5.85
C PHE A 292 0.97 14.58 -6.25
N SER A 293 2.00 14.29 -7.03
CA SER A 293 2.30 12.94 -7.48
C SER A 293 3.78 12.61 -7.29
N TYR A 294 4.04 11.43 -6.76
CA TYR A 294 5.37 10.83 -6.75
C TYR A 294 5.83 10.38 -8.15
N GLN A 295 5.00 10.57 -9.19
CA GLN A 295 5.30 10.30 -10.60
C GLN A 295 5.74 8.85 -10.84
N ASP A 296 7.00 8.66 -11.25
CA ASP A 296 7.66 7.39 -11.56
C ASP A 296 8.35 6.75 -10.35
N LYS A 297 8.22 7.35 -9.17
CA LYS A 297 8.90 6.87 -7.95
C LYS A 297 8.18 5.65 -7.36
N VAL A 298 8.97 4.73 -6.86
CA VAL A 298 8.49 3.50 -6.19
C VAL A 298 8.58 3.57 -4.67
N ALA A 299 9.09 4.69 -4.16
CA ALA A 299 9.16 5.02 -2.75
C ALA A 299 8.70 6.47 -2.53
N ARG A 300 8.40 6.81 -1.29
CA ARG A 300 7.96 8.15 -0.88
C ARG A 300 8.70 8.65 0.35
N LEU A 301 8.34 9.82 0.85
CA LEU A 301 8.79 10.34 2.14
C LEU A 301 7.88 9.82 3.27
N LEU A 302 8.43 9.77 4.48
CA LEU A 302 7.70 9.44 5.69
C LEU A 302 6.73 10.57 6.05
N THR A 303 5.63 10.26 6.72
CA THR A 303 4.68 11.25 7.24
C THR A 303 4.80 11.43 8.74
N ILE A 304 4.42 12.61 9.25
CA ILE A 304 4.39 12.86 10.70
C ILE A 304 3.40 11.94 11.42
N ASN A 305 2.29 11.56 10.76
CA ASN A 305 1.32 10.65 11.35
C ASN A 305 1.90 9.26 11.58
N GLU A 306 2.74 8.77 10.66
CA GLU A 306 3.45 7.51 10.78
C GLU A 306 4.54 7.58 11.85
N ILE A 307 5.29 8.69 11.93
CA ILE A 307 6.26 8.92 13.02
C ILE A 307 5.55 8.97 14.39
N ASN A 308 4.42 9.66 14.46
CA ASN A 308 3.64 9.72 15.69
C ASN A 308 3.14 8.33 16.13
N ALA A 309 2.62 7.54 15.19
CA ALA A 309 2.18 6.17 15.48
C ALA A 309 3.33 5.26 15.95
N ALA A 310 4.52 5.45 15.39
CA ALA A 310 5.72 4.68 15.71
C ALA A 310 6.35 5.04 17.04
N CYS A 311 6.49 6.34 17.31
CA CYS A 311 7.35 6.90 18.36
C CYS A 311 6.59 7.73 19.39
N GLY A 312 5.29 8.00 19.17
CA GLY A 312 4.46 8.80 20.07
C GLY A 312 4.79 10.29 20.09
N ILE A 313 5.57 10.78 19.11
CA ILE A 313 6.02 12.17 19.03
C ILE A 313 5.18 12.99 18.05
N LYS A 314 5.19 14.30 18.28
CA LYS A 314 4.47 15.27 17.46
C LYS A 314 5.43 16.29 16.88
N ALA A 315 5.19 16.70 15.63
CA ALA A 315 5.97 17.77 15.04
C ALA A 315 5.90 19.06 15.88
N GLY A 316 7.02 19.77 16.00
CA GLY A 316 7.10 21.07 16.66
C GLY A 316 7.13 21.07 18.19
N ASN A 317 7.30 19.93 18.81
CA ASN A 317 7.58 19.89 20.26
C ASN A 317 8.99 20.41 20.57
N TYR A 318 9.94 20.20 19.67
CA TYR A 318 11.35 20.61 19.76
C TYR A 318 12.04 20.14 21.06
N VAL A 319 11.61 19.00 21.59
CA VAL A 319 12.23 18.41 22.77
C VAL A 319 13.43 17.57 22.34
N LYS A 320 14.62 18.02 22.70
CA LYS A 320 15.85 17.28 22.38
C LYS A 320 15.79 15.87 22.96
N GLY A 321 16.06 14.86 22.11
CA GLY A 321 16.06 13.45 22.52
C GLY A 321 14.70 12.76 22.46
N GLU A 322 13.64 13.41 21.99
CA GLU A 322 12.31 12.75 21.92
C GLU A 322 12.28 11.57 20.92
N LEU A 323 13.21 11.53 19.93
CA LEU A 323 13.38 10.42 18.99
C LEU A 323 14.30 9.29 19.48
N ASP A 324 14.88 9.39 20.67
CA ASP A 324 15.87 8.40 21.15
C ASP A 324 15.29 6.97 21.23
N SER A 325 14.00 6.84 21.51
CA SER A 325 13.29 5.54 21.50
C SER A 325 13.10 4.97 20.09
N CYS A 326 13.30 5.76 19.06
CA CYS A 326 13.19 5.42 17.64
C CYS A 326 14.52 5.67 16.90
N SER A 327 15.63 5.26 17.48
CA SER A 327 16.98 5.50 16.94
C SER A 327 17.17 5.03 15.50
N TYR A 328 16.44 4.01 15.07
CA TYR A 328 16.46 3.51 13.69
C TYR A 328 16.04 4.58 12.65
N LEU A 329 15.27 5.58 13.06
CA LEU A 329 14.94 6.72 12.18
C LEU A 329 16.15 7.63 11.92
N MET A 330 17.21 7.52 12.71
CA MET A 330 18.38 8.40 12.64
C MET A 330 19.67 7.69 12.23
N GLU A 331 19.60 6.41 11.86
CA GLU A 331 20.75 5.65 11.36
C GLU A 331 21.37 6.34 10.14
N ASN A 332 22.69 6.26 10.00
CA ASN A 332 23.47 6.90 8.91
C ASN A 332 23.19 8.40 8.73
N THR A 333 22.95 9.08 9.84
CA THR A 333 22.88 10.55 9.94
C THR A 333 23.89 11.03 10.99
N THR A 334 23.88 12.31 11.33
CA THR A 334 24.75 12.86 12.39
C THR A 334 24.55 12.21 13.77
N TYR A 335 23.41 11.58 14.03
CA TYR A 335 23.14 10.82 15.25
C TYR A 335 24.09 9.64 15.42
N SER A 336 24.43 8.95 14.34
CA SER A 336 25.31 7.78 14.37
C SER A 336 26.81 8.11 14.58
N GLY A 337 27.14 9.33 14.99
CA GLY A 337 28.52 9.75 15.28
C GLY A 337 29.34 10.11 14.04
N SER A 338 28.77 10.06 12.86
CA SER A 338 29.42 10.51 11.64
C SER A 338 29.40 12.03 11.57
N SER A 339 30.55 12.67 11.62
CA SER A 339 30.67 14.12 11.38
C SER A 339 30.40 14.53 9.93
N ILE A 340 30.09 13.59 9.07
CA ILE A 340 29.93 13.76 7.61
C ILE A 340 28.50 13.50 7.14
N GLY A 341 27.61 12.97 8.01
CA GLY A 341 26.22 12.68 7.65
C GLY A 341 25.34 13.92 7.55
N ASN A 342 24.17 13.76 6.96
CA ASN A 342 23.12 14.78 6.98
C ASN A 342 22.57 14.96 8.40
N TYR A 343 22.09 16.15 8.71
CA TYR A 343 21.37 16.41 9.98
C TYR A 343 20.02 15.72 10.07
N GLY A 344 19.66 14.93 9.07
CA GLY A 344 18.43 14.18 8.98
C GLY A 344 17.87 14.14 7.56
N TYR A 345 16.56 14.19 7.41
CA TYR A 345 15.92 14.11 6.10
C TYR A 345 14.52 14.73 6.14
N TRP A 346 14.08 15.19 4.97
CA TRP A 346 12.74 15.72 4.79
C TRP A 346 11.66 14.63 5.00
N ILE A 347 10.57 15.02 5.64
CA ILE A 347 9.33 14.25 5.64
C ILE A 347 8.32 14.85 4.67
N GLU A 348 7.22 14.15 4.41
CA GLU A 348 6.25 14.54 3.38
C GLU A 348 5.54 15.87 3.70
N ASN A 349 5.33 16.16 4.99
CA ASN A 349 4.46 17.22 5.46
C ASN A 349 5.09 18.62 5.37
N PRO A 350 4.44 19.59 4.68
CA PRO A 350 4.79 21.01 4.79
C PRO A 350 4.31 21.58 6.12
N LEU A 351 4.94 22.67 6.57
CA LEU A 351 4.47 23.42 7.73
C LEU A 351 3.25 24.26 7.37
N SER A 352 2.16 24.08 8.08
CA SER A 352 0.92 24.85 7.88
C SER A 352 1.11 26.29 8.31
N GLY A 353 0.65 27.23 7.46
CA GLY A 353 0.70 28.67 7.74
C GLY A 353 2.05 29.35 7.43
N TYR A 354 3.06 28.61 7.01
CA TYR A 354 4.38 29.14 6.68
C TYR A 354 4.89 28.55 5.36
N SER A 355 4.66 29.23 4.24
CA SER A 355 4.90 28.71 2.89
C SER A 355 6.36 28.32 2.58
N LYS A 356 7.31 28.79 3.37
CA LYS A 356 8.75 28.55 3.16
C LYS A 356 9.33 27.45 4.02
N PHE A 357 8.51 26.71 4.80
CA PHE A 357 8.98 25.71 5.74
C PHE A 357 8.29 24.38 5.53
N ALA A 358 9.03 23.30 5.73
CA ALA A 358 8.53 21.93 5.78
C ALA A 358 9.15 21.18 6.96
N TRP A 359 8.51 20.09 7.35
CA TRP A 359 8.97 19.26 8.45
C TRP A 359 10.07 18.31 8.02
N HIS A 360 10.99 18.02 8.93
CA HIS A 360 12.08 17.06 8.75
C HIS A 360 12.38 16.33 10.05
N VAL A 361 12.98 15.16 9.96
CA VAL A 361 13.64 14.51 11.09
C VAL A 361 14.97 15.21 11.31
N ASP A 362 15.15 15.81 12.48
CA ASP A 362 16.41 16.43 12.90
C ASP A 362 17.18 15.43 13.78
N SER A 363 18.15 14.76 13.18
CA SER A 363 18.95 13.76 13.89
C SER A 363 20.07 14.35 14.74
N TYR A 364 20.37 15.64 14.61
CA TYR A 364 21.33 16.31 15.48
C TYR A 364 20.71 16.67 16.85
N HIS A 365 19.43 17.07 16.84
CA HIS A 365 18.70 17.38 18.07
C HIS A 365 17.76 16.24 18.52
N HIS A 366 17.55 15.23 17.69
CA HIS A 366 16.69 14.05 17.91
C HIS A 366 15.21 14.44 18.13
N TYR A 367 14.68 15.26 17.22
CA TYR A 367 13.26 15.64 17.20
C TYR A 367 12.74 15.79 15.77
N VAL A 368 11.44 16.06 15.61
CA VAL A 368 10.86 16.49 14.34
C VAL A 368 10.78 18.02 14.34
N GLY A 369 11.64 18.65 13.54
CA GLY A 369 11.76 20.10 13.38
C GLY A 369 11.25 20.60 12.03
N ASP A 370 11.26 21.91 11.86
CA ASP A 370 10.98 22.57 10.58
C ASP A 370 12.24 23.18 9.98
N GLY A 371 12.29 23.22 8.65
CA GLY A 371 13.41 23.75 7.89
C GLY A 371 12.95 24.53 6.66
N ILE A 372 13.81 25.44 6.19
CA ILE A 372 13.55 26.22 4.98
C ILE A 372 13.55 25.30 3.77
N VAL A 373 12.44 25.26 3.03
CA VAL A 373 12.21 24.31 1.93
C VAL A 373 13.23 24.40 0.78
N SER A 374 13.81 25.55 0.53
CA SER A 374 14.85 25.74 -0.49
C SER A 374 16.26 25.40 -0.01
N SER A 375 16.46 25.08 1.28
CA SER A 375 17.78 24.70 1.79
C SER A 375 18.18 23.31 1.28
N ALA A 376 19.32 23.25 0.61
CA ALA A 376 19.95 22.02 0.14
C ALA A 376 21.25 21.74 0.90
N LEU A 377 21.38 22.20 2.14
CA LEU A 377 22.65 22.17 2.89
C LEU A 377 22.67 21.13 4.00
N ASP A 378 21.51 20.74 4.56
CA ASP A 378 21.46 20.04 5.83
C ASP A 378 20.75 18.69 5.77
N TYR A 379 19.68 18.56 4.97
CA TYR A 379 18.78 17.43 5.00
C TYR A 379 18.85 16.59 3.73
N GLY A 380 18.79 15.28 3.92
CA GLY A 380 18.72 14.31 2.84
C GLY A 380 17.29 13.90 2.48
N VAL A 381 17.21 12.77 1.80
CA VAL A 381 15.96 12.13 1.41
C VAL A 381 16.04 10.65 1.76
N ARG A 382 15.17 10.18 2.62
CA ARG A 382 15.13 8.79 3.07
C ARG A 382 13.86 8.10 2.54
N PRO A 383 14.03 7.08 1.67
CA PRO A 383 12.91 6.38 1.07
C PRO A 383 12.10 5.58 2.08
N VAL A 384 10.79 5.59 1.86
CA VAL A 384 9.82 4.73 2.52
C VAL A 384 9.13 3.88 1.46
N ILE A 385 9.07 2.56 1.67
CA ILE A 385 8.34 1.63 0.82
C ILE A 385 7.03 1.20 1.50
N GLU A 386 6.07 0.82 0.68
CA GLU A 386 4.74 0.34 1.08
C GLU A 386 4.61 -1.12 0.69
N ILE A 387 4.55 -2.00 1.67
CA ILE A 387 4.52 -3.45 1.43
C ILE A 387 3.23 -4.03 2.00
N ALA A 388 2.47 -4.75 1.19
CA ALA A 388 1.36 -5.53 1.70
C ALA A 388 1.87 -6.52 2.76
N LYS A 389 1.26 -6.57 3.94
CA LYS A 389 1.76 -7.39 5.07
C LYS A 389 1.89 -8.87 4.71
N LYS A 390 1.09 -9.37 3.77
CA LYS A 390 1.20 -10.73 3.22
C LYS A 390 2.53 -11.02 2.51
N ASN A 391 3.25 -9.98 2.09
CA ASN A 391 4.52 -10.04 1.39
C ASN A 391 5.72 -9.85 2.34
N ILE A 392 5.48 -9.80 3.65
CA ILE A 392 6.49 -9.68 4.69
C ILE A 392 6.57 -11.00 5.46
N GLY A 393 7.77 -11.57 5.55
CA GLY A 393 8.06 -12.73 6.38
C GLY A 393 8.38 -12.31 7.81
N TYR A 394 7.36 -12.28 8.67
CA TYR A 394 7.52 -11.86 10.08
C TYR A 394 6.88 -12.83 11.06
#